data_2b4d8a673f39f726372fb9734a9cb361
#
_entry.id   2b4d8a673f39f726372fb9734a9cb361
#
_cell.length_a   1.000
_cell.length_b   1.000
_cell.length_c   1.000
_cell.angle_alpha   90.00
_cell.angle_beta   90.00
_cell.angle_gamma   90.00
#
_symmetry.space_group_name_H-M   'P 1'
#
loop_
_entity.id
_entity.type
_entity.pdbx_description
1 polymer ?
#
loop_
_entity_poly.entity_id
_entity_poly.type
_entity_poly.pdbx_seq_one_letter_code
_entity_poly.pdbx_strand_id
1 'polypeptide(L)'
;PDSKYAKDSRNRLIYIKNMIAANELYIAKYYNKRSAHVAAVERIKYMLKNYSGTPSSEEGLLIMIDSYNKLKMTDLAYDTSRVLKENYSDYIIIKKKDSTIEVNKKTQDLKKMQDKKTSDAKQRTWYSYFNPFSYF
;
A
#
# COMPACT_ATOMS: atom_id res chain seq x y z
N PRO A 1 -31.50 -17.09 13.84
CA PRO A 1 -30.44 -17.19 12.83
C PRO A 1 -30.95 -17.59 11.46
N ASP A 2 -32.08 -18.36 11.38
CA ASP A 2 -32.61 -18.93 10.14
C ASP A 2 -33.78 -18.15 9.54
N SER A 3 -33.91 -16.88 9.90
CA SER A 3 -34.92 -16.00 9.34
C SER A 3 -34.68 -15.73 7.86
N LYS A 4 -35.76 -15.69 7.05
CA LYS A 4 -35.74 -15.30 5.63
C LYS A 4 -34.95 -14.00 5.35
N TYR A 5 -34.90 -13.10 6.30
CA TYR A 5 -34.21 -11.79 6.21
C TYR A 5 -32.79 -11.80 6.77
N ALA A 6 -32.32 -12.89 7.37
CA ALA A 6 -31.00 -12.93 8.02
C ALA A 6 -29.84 -12.69 7.02
N LYS A 7 -29.94 -13.20 5.80
CA LYS A 7 -28.95 -13.00 4.75
C LYS A 7 -28.89 -11.52 4.30
N ASP A 8 -30.03 -10.90 4.08
CA ASP A 8 -30.10 -9.49 3.68
C ASP A 8 -29.57 -8.57 4.78
N SER A 9 -29.96 -8.81 6.02
CA SER A 9 -29.46 -8.06 7.18
C SER A 9 -27.94 -8.15 7.34
N ARG A 10 -27.34 -9.34 7.14
CA ARG A 10 -25.87 -9.49 7.15
C ARG A 10 -25.19 -8.69 6.03
N ASN A 11 -25.73 -8.74 4.81
CA ASN A 11 -25.18 -7.98 3.69
C ASN A 11 -25.23 -6.46 3.96
N ARG A 12 -26.32 -5.97 4.52
CA ARG A 12 -26.47 -4.55 4.92
C ARG A 12 -25.47 -4.16 6.02
N LEU A 13 -25.25 -5.02 7.00
CA LEU A 13 -24.23 -4.78 8.04
C LEU A 13 -22.82 -4.70 7.48
N ILE A 14 -22.46 -5.59 6.54
CA ILE A 14 -21.17 -5.56 5.85
C ILE A 14 -21.03 -4.25 5.06
N TYR A 15 -22.07 -3.86 4.33
CA TYR A 15 -22.08 -2.61 3.57
C TYR A 15 -21.86 -1.38 4.47
N ILE A 16 -22.62 -1.28 5.57
CA ILE A 16 -22.49 -0.18 6.53
C ILE A 16 -21.09 -0.17 7.16
N LYS A 17 -20.57 -1.34 7.56
CA LYS A 17 -19.21 -1.47 8.10
C LYS A 17 -18.16 -0.96 7.13
N ASN A 18 -18.27 -1.31 5.84
CA ASN A 18 -17.36 -0.86 4.80
C ASN A 18 -17.45 0.65 4.58
N MET A 19 -18.67 1.22 4.62
CA MET A 19 -18.87 2.66 4.48
C MET A 19 -18.25 3.46 5.64
N ILE A 20 -18.42 2.99 6.88
CA ILE A 20 -17.82 3.65 8.04
C ILE A 20 -16.29 3.55 7.96
N ALA A 21 -15.73 2.39 7.62
CA ALA A 21 -14.29 2.23 7.45
C ALA A 21 -13.73 3.15 6.35
N ALA A 22 -14.42 3.29 5.23
CA ALA A 22 -14.03 4.19 4.16
C ALA A 22 -14.04 5.66 4.59
N ASN A 23 -15.01 6.07 5.43
CA ASN A 23 -15.06 7.43 5.99
C ASN A 23 -13.87 7.69 6.94
N GLU A 24 -13.55 6.75 7.84
CA GLU A 24 -12.38 6.87 8.72
C GLU A 24 -11.06 6.96 7.92
N LEU A 25 -10.94 6.16 6.86
CA LEU A 25 -9.81 6.23 5.94
C LEU A 25 -9.72 7.59 5.25
N TYR A 26 -10.84 8.14 4.81
CA TYR A 26 -10.89 9.49 4.20
C TYR A 26 -10.39 10.56 5.17
N ILE A 27 -10.82 10.50 6.43
CA ILE A 27 -10.37 11.41 7.49
C ILE A 27 -8.86 11.25 7.73
N ALA A 28 -8.36 10.00 7.78
CA ALA A 28 -6.93 9.73 7.94
C ALA A 28 -6.09 10.31 6.79
N LYS A 29 -6.56 10.15 5.54
CA LYS A 29 -5.94 10.77 4.35
C LYS A 29 -5.87 12.28 4.45
N TYR A 30 -6.93 12.91 4.92
CA TYR A 30 -6.99 14.36 5.12
C TYR A 30 -5.92 14.82 6.11
N TYR A 31 -5.80 14.14 7.27
CA TYR A 31 -4.77 14.46 8.27
C TYR A 31 -3.35 14.21 7.73
N ASN A 32 -3.14 13.10 7.02
CA ASN A 32 -1.83 12.79 6.44
C ASN A 32 -1.37 13.85 5.42
N LYS A 33 -2.29 14.34 4.56
CA LYS A 33 -2.01 15.44 3.61
C LYS A 33 -1.63 16.74 4.31
N ARG A 34 -2.13 16.99 5.52
CA ARG A 34 -1.82 18.16 6.33
C ARG A 34 -0.61 17.97 7.24
N SER A 35 0.16 16.90 7.06
CA SER A 35 1.30 16.53 7.89
C SER A 35 0.96 16.28 9.37
N ALA A 36 -0.31 16.11 9.69
CA ALA A 36 -0.78 15.70 11.02
C ALA A 36 -0.71 14.17 11.16
N HIS A 37 0.51 13.61 11.04
CA HIS A 37 0.74 12.17 10.93
C HIS A 37 0.29 11.38 12.14
N VAL A 38 0.42 11.93 13.36
CA VAL A 38 -0.06 11.30 14.59
C VAL A 38 -1.59 11.12 14.55
N ALA A 39 -2.32 12.17 14.16
CA ALA A 39 -3.77 12.11 14.05
C ALA A 39 -4.22 11.12 12.96
N ALA A 40 -3.49 11.04 11.84
CA ALA A 40 -3.75 10.07 10.79
C ALA A 40 -3.60 8.64 11.32
N VAL A 41 -2.51 8.35 12.04
CA VAL A 41 -2.24 7.03 12.64
C VAL A 41 -3.36 6.65 13.64
N GLU A 42 -3.79 7.57 14.50
CA GLU A 42 -4.85 7.28 15.48
C GLU A 42 -6.20 6.97 14.80
N ARG A 43 -6.54 7.65 13.71
CA ARG A 43 -7.74 7.33 12.92
C ARG A 43 -7.66 5.95 12.30
N ILE A 44 -6.50 5.58 11.77
CA ILE A 44 -6.29 4.25 11.18
C ILE A 44 -6.34 3.17 12.25
N LYS A 45 -5.72 3.37 13.41
CA LYS A 45 -5.82 2.44 14.54
C LYS A 45 -7.28 2.22 14.96
N TYR A 46 -8.04 3.30 15.08
CA TYR A 46 -9.48 3.21 15.39
C TYR A 46 -10.23 2.40 14.34
N MET A 47 -9.97 2.68 13.05
CA MET A 47 -10.58 1.95 11.93
C MET A 47 -10.24 0.46 11.97
N LEU A 48 -8.97 0.11 12.14
CA LEU A 48 -8.51 -1.29 12.17
C LEU A 48 -9.07 -2.04 13.40
N LYS A 49 -9.17 -1.38 14.54
CA LYS A 49 -9.73 -1.98 15.76
C LYS A 49 -11.22 -2.33 15.63
N ASN A 50 -12.01 -1.40 15.06
CA ASN A 50 -13.48 -1.54 15.05
C ASN A 50 -14.01 -2.15 13.74
N TYR A 51 -13.30 -1.97 12.63
CA TYR A 51 -13.75 -2.31 11.28
C TYR A 51 -12.71 -3.14 10.51
N SER A 52 -11.98 -4.02 11.20
CA SER A 52 -11.02 -4.94 10.57
C SER A 52 -11.68 -5.81 9.49
N GLY A 53 -10.88 -6.23 8.50
CA GLY A 53 -11.33 -7.06 7.38
C GLY A 53 -12.19 -6.31 6.35
N THR A 54 -12.19 -4.97 6.37
CA THR A 54 -12.78 -4.15 5.32
C THR A 54 -11.76 -3.86 4.21
N PRO A 55 -12.19 -3.56 2.96
CA PRO A 55 -11.29 -3.18 1.87
C PRO A 55 -10.40 -1.98 2.20
N SER A 56 -10.88 -1.08 3.08
CA SER A 56 -10.13 0.09 3.53
C SER A 56 -8.92 -0.22 4.42
N SER A 57 -8.84 -1.44 4.98
CA SER A 57 -7.77 -1.83 5.91
C SER A 57 -6.40 -1.86 5.23
N GLU A 58 -6.33 -2.35 3.98
CA GLU A 58 -5.09 -2.40 3.20
C GLU A 58 -4.48 -1.00 3.01
N GLU A 59 -5.28 -0.08 2.51
CA GLU A 59 -4.82 1.30 2.27
C GLU A 59 -4.53 2.04 3.58
N GLY A 60 -5.28 1.76 4.63
CA GLY A 60 -5.02 2.28 5.98
C GLY A 60 -3.64 1.89 6.48
N LEU A 61 -3.24 0.63 6.37
CA LEU A 61 -1.90 0.16 6.75
C LEU A 61 -0.79 0.86 5.95
N LEU A 62 -0.99 1.10 4.64
CA LEU A 62 -0.02 1.83 3.82
C LEU A 62 0.18 3.29 4.29
N ILE A 63 -0.92 4.00 4.60
CA ILE A 63 -0.84 5.36 5.13
C ILE A 63 -0.19 5.38 6.52
N MET A 64 -0.43 4.37 7.34
CA MET A 64 0.17 4.24 8.66
C MET A 64 1.69 4.05 8.58
N ILE A 65 2.18 3.21 7.64
CA ILE A 65 3.61 3.05 7.36
C ILE A 65 4.23 4.38 6.91
N ASP A 66 3.61 5.08 5.95
CA ASP A 66 4.07 6.39 5.48
C ASP A 66 4.13 7.42 6.62
N SER A 67 3.10 7.47 7.46
CA SER A 67 3.03 8.35 8.62
C SER A 67 4.13 8.06 9.63
N TYR A 68 4.38 6.79 9.96
CA TYR A 68 5.47 6.41 10.88
C TYR A 68 6.85 6.73 10.31
N ASN A 69 7.07 6.52 9.02
CA ASN A 69 8.32 6.93 8.37
C ASN A 69 8.56 8.44 8.49
N LYS A 70 7.54 9.27 8.27
CA LYS A 70 7.63 10.73 8.41
C LYS A 70 7.86 11.18 9.85
N LEU A 71 7.34 10.43 10.82
CA LEU A 71 7.60 10.62 12.24
C LEU A 71 8.94 10.05 12.70
N LYS A 72 9.72 9.41 11.80
CA LYS A 72 10.99 8.72 12.09
C LYS A 72 10.86 7.57 13.10
N MET A 73 9.67 7.00 13.21
CA MET A 73 9.35 5.83 14.04
C MET A 73 9.52 4.54 13.23
N THR A 74 10.78 4.22 12.87
CA THR A 74 11.10 3.13 11.93
C THR A 74 10.69 1.75 12.43
N ASP A 75 10.74 1.51 13.74
CA ASP A 75 10.35 0.22 14.32
C ASP A 75 8.85 -0.03 14.15
N LEU A 76 8.02 1.00 14.40
CA LEU A 76 6.58 0.92 14.20
C LEU A 76 6.21 0.82 12.71
N ALA A 77 6.96 1.49 11.83
CA ALA A 77 6.79 1.35 10.39
C ALA A 77 7.09 -0.08 9.93
N TYR A 78 8.17 -0.68 10.47
CA TYR A 78 8.54 -2.06 10.17
C TYR A 78 7.49 -3.06 10.68
N ASP A 79 7.05 -2.94 11.92
CA ASP A 79 6.02 -3.82 12.49
C ASP A 79 4.70 -3.71 11.71
N THR A 80 4.29 -2.50 11.35
CA THR A 80 3.09 -2.30 10.52
C THR A 80 3.26 -2.92 9.13
N SER A 81 4.45 -2.83 8.53
CA SER A 81 4.73 -3.44 7.23
C SER A 81 4.71 -4.97 7.29
N ARG A 82 5.13 -5.56 8.41
CA ARG A 82 5.03 -7.00 8.65
C ARG A 82 3.56 -7.44 8.74
N VAL A 83 2.72 -6.70 9.48
CA VAL A 83 1.28 -6.96 9.55
C VAL A 83 0.63 -6.86 8.16
N LEU A 84 1.01 -5.86 7.36
CA LEU A 84 0.52 -5.73 5.99
C LEU A 84 0.90 -6.95 5.15
N LYS A 85 2.15 -7.41 5.20
CA LYS A 85 2.63 -8.57 4.45
C LYS A 85 1.97 -9.88 4.89
N GLU A 86 1.71 -10.05 6.17
CA GLU A 86 1.04 -11.24 6.71
C GLU A 86 -0.42 -11.35 6.26
N ASN A 87 -1.14 -10.22 6.21
CA ASN A 87 -2.53 -10.18 5.78
C ASN A 87 -2.71 -10.06 4.25
N TYR A 88 -1.72 -9.47 3.57
CA TYR A 88 -1.73 -9.22 2.12
C TYR A 88 -0.40 -9.68 1.53
N SER A 89 -0.34 -10.94 1.09
CA SER A 89 0.89 -11.63 0.62
C SER A 89 1.55 -10.99 -0.61
N ASP A 90 0.89 -10.03 -1.25
CA ASP A 90 1.35 -9.36 -2.46
C ASP A 90 2.37 -8.25 -2.22
N TYR A 91 2.72 -7.99 -0.96
CA TYR A 91 3.63 -6.91 -0.59
C TYR A 91 5.05 -7.42 -0.28
N ILE A 92 6.04 -6.62 -0.68
CA ILE A 92 7.47 -6.80 -0.37
C ILE A 92 7.91 -5.61 0.49
N ILE A 93 8.60 -5.91 1.59
CA ILE A 93 9.14 -4.90 2.51
C ILE A 93 10.58 -4.60 2.10
N ILE A 94 10.90 -3.31 1.90
CA ILE A 94 12.23 -2.82 1.54
C ILE A 94 12.67 -1.81 2.60
N LYS A 95 13.81 -2.09 3.27
CA LYS A 95 14.45 -1.15 4.20
C LYS A 95 15.50 -0.35 3.43
N LYS A 96 15.34 0.98 3.35
CA LYS A 96 16.31 1.88 2.72
C LYS A 96 17.47 2.21 3.65
N LYS A 97 18.55 2.78 3.08
CA LYS A 97 19.75 3.21 3.85
C LYS A 97 19.46 4.26 4.92
N ASP A 98 18.44 5.09 4.71
CA ASP A 98 17.96 6.11 5.65
C ASP A 98 17.01 5.56 6.73
N SER A 99 16.94 4.24 6.88
CA SER A 99 16.03 3.51 7.78
C SER A 99 14.53 3.64 7.43
N THR A 100 14.18 4.24 6.30
CA THR A 100 12.80 4.32 5.83
C THR A 100 12.31 2.95 5.36
N ILE A 101 11.09 2.58 5.72
CA ILE A 101 10.44 1.34 5.29
C ILE A 101 9.56 1.62 4.08
N GLU A 102 9.87 1.02 2.94
CA GLU A 102 9.00 1.01 1.76
C GLU A 102 8.31 -0.33 1.58
N VAL A 103 7.09 -0.27 1.09
CA VAL A 103 6.29 -1.45 0.79
C VAL A 103 5.80 -1.36 -0.66
N ASN A 104 6.15 -2.34 -1.47
CA ASN A 104 5.78 -2.39 -2.88
C ASN A 104 4.94 -3.64 -3.18
N LYS A 105 3.90 -3.50 -4.02
CA LYS A 105 3.18 -4.66 -4.54
C LYS A 105 4.05 -5.43 -5.54
N LYS A 106 4.10 -6.74 -5.44
CA LYS A 106 4.87 -7.65 -6.34
C LYS A 106 4.59 -7.40 -7.83
N THR A 107 3.34 -7.09 -8.16
CA THR A 107 2.92 -6.77 -9.55
C THR A 107 3.52 -5.47 -10.11
N GLN A 108 3.78 -4.48 -9.27
CA GLN A 108 4.41 -3.22 -9.71
C GLN A 108 5.90 -3.39 -9.96
N ASP A 109 6.59 -4.21 -9.16
CA ASP A 109 8.01 -4.50 -9.35
C ASP A 109 8.25 -5.32 -10.61
N LEU A 110 7.37 -6.28 -10.92
CA LEU A 110 7.42 -7.03 -12.18
C LEU A 110 7.20 -6.13 -13.41
N LYS A 111 6.27 -5.17 -13.37
CA LYS A 111 6.08 -4.18 -14.44
C LYS A 111 7.30 -3.28 -14.60
N LYS A 112 7.83 -2.73 -13.52
CA LYS A 112 9.06 -1.89 -13.56
C LYS A 112 10.26 -2.65 -14.10
N MET A 113 10.40 -3.95 -13.77
CA MET A 113 11.47 -4.79 -14.32
C MET A 113 11.27 -5.10 -15.80
N GLN A 114 10.02 -5.28 -16.26
CA GLN A 114 9.71 -5.47 -17.68
C GLN A 114 9.94 -4.19 -18.48
N ASP A 115 9.48 -3.03 -17.98
CA ASP A 115 9.68 -1.73 -18.64
C ASP A 115 11.17 -1.37 -18.74
N LYS A 116 11.98 -1.68 -17.72
CA LYS A 116 13.43 -1.48 -17.74
C LYS A 116 14.10 -2.41 -18.77
N LYS A 117 13.72 -3.68 -18.84
CA LYS A 117 14.26 -4.61 -19.85
C LYS A 117 13.92 -4.20 -21.28
N THR A 118 12.71 -3.67 -21.50
CA THR A 118 12.29 -3.18 -22.83
C THR A 118 12.97 -1.87 -23.21
N SER A 119 13.21 -0.95 -22.26
CA SER A 119 13.97 0.29 -22.51
C SER A 119 15.43 0.00 -22.80
N ASP A 120 16.08 -0.90 -22.06
CA ASP A 120 17.47 -1.31 -22.27
C ASP A 120 17.65 -2.06 -23.61
N ALA A 121 16.67 -2.89 -24.00
CA ALA A 121 16.67 -3.56 -25.31
C ALA A 121 16.51 -2.57 -26.48
N LYS A 122 15.60 -1.57 -26.35
CA LYS A 122 15.44 -0.49 -27.32
C LYS A 122 16.71 0.36 -27.47
N GLN A 123 17.37 0.66 -26.35
CA GLN A 123 18.59 1.47 -26.35
C GLN A 123 19.76 0.71 -27.01
N ARG A 124 19.89 -0.60 -26.79
CA ARG A 124 20.91 -1.44 -27.46
C ARG A 124 20.68 -1.53 -28.96
N THR A 125 19.45 -1.67 -29.43
CA THR A 125 19.12 -1.68 -30.86
C THR A 125 19.39 -0.32 -31.51
N TRP A 126 19.11 0.78 -30.82
CA TRP A 126 19.38 2.12 -31.31
C TRP A 126 20.89 2.37 -31.45
N TYR A 127 21.72 1.98 -30.48
CA TYR A 127 23.18 2.07 -30.55
C TYR A 127 23.80 1.21 -31.67
N SER A 128 23.23 0.04 -31.98
CA SER A 128 23.72 -0.82 -33.04
C SER A 128 23.44 -0.24 -34.43
N TYR A 129 22.38 0.53 -34.60
CA TYR A 129 22.06 1.23 -35.87
C TYR A 129 22.89 2.49 -36.09
N PHE A 130 23.42 3.10 -35.02
CA PHE A 130 24.17 4.35 -35.09
C PHE A 130 25.70 4.18 -34.99
N ASN A 131 26.22 2.98 -34.91
CA ASN A 131 27.67 2.73 -34.86
C ASN A 131 28.19 2.34 -36.25
N PRO A 132 28.75 3.30 -37.05
CA PRO A 132 29.26 3.03 -38.39
C PRO A 132 30.54 2.19 -38.41
N PHE A 133 31.11 1.84 -37.23
CA PHE A 133 32.35 1.08 -37.08
C PHE A 133 32.16 -0.41 -36.75
N SER A 134 30.95 -0.95 -36.82
CA SER A 134 30.73 -2.37 -36.55
C SER A 134 30.95 -3.30 -37.75
N TYR A 135 31.52 -2.79 -38.84
CA TYR A 135 31.83 -3.54 -40.07
C TYR A 135 33.35 -3.60 -40.42
N PHE A 136 34.23 -3.44 -39.41
CA PHE A 136 35.64 -3.74 -39.59
C PHE A 136 36.15 -4.68 -38.50
#